data_17af11b9d5f44e39d170c872f7ec877e
#
_entry.id   17af11b9d5f44e39d170c872f7ec877e
#
_cell.length_a   1.000
_cell.length_b   1.000
_cell.length_c   1.000
_cell.angle_alpha   90.00
_cell.angle_beta   90.00
_cell.angle_gamma   90.00
#
_symmetry.space_group_name_H-M   'P 1'
#
loop_
_entity.id
_entity.type
_entity.pdbx_description
1 polymer ?
#
loop_
_entity_poly.entity_id
_entity_poly.type
_entity_poly.pdbx_seq_one_letter_code
_entity_poly.pdbx_strand_id
1 'polypeptide(L)'
;MLEEAKKYLGLKTIGYIIGGSLIYSVGFNCFILPCSLYNGGFLCIAQLLIYFLESVLQIRLEGENYMGIIYLLMNIPLVYFAYKEFGHDFLIKSIFCICSYSFFLSAVPVPEVSYLPDNITACVAGGIFCGLGCAMTLTSKGSGGGEGILALLLMRKYSSLNLGTVFNIINFFVFGSCCIIYDISTAVYSAFFAVITAVVLDKTYLPSITVNMFIISKKENIENIIFDCVQRGVTKVKGVGAYSGEETNVLLTVVSKAEANVLRKRLLKFDENIFIIEDQSVSVVGNFKKRL
;
A
#
# COMPACT_ATOMS: atom_id res chain seq x y z
N MET A 1 -8.71 -18.11 19.38
CA MET A 1 -8.91 -16.94 18.46
C MET A 1 -8.54 -15.62 19.09
N LEU A 2 -9.12 -15.18 20.24
CA LEU A 2 -8.80 -13.87 20.85
C LEU A 2 -7.37 -13.77 21.41
N GLU A 3 -6.82 -14.84 21.97
CA GLU A 3 -5.42 -14.88 22.44
C GLU A 3 -4.41 -14.94 21.28
N GLU A 4 -4.75 -15.63 20.21
CA GLU A 4 -3.93 -15.64 18.99
C GLU A 4 -3.94 -14.26 18.30
N ALA A 5 -5.09 -13.58 18.24
CA ALA A 5 -5.17 -12.22 17.71
C ALA A 5 -4.29 -11.24 18.49
N LYS A 6 -4.18 -11.34 19.81
CA LYS A 6 -3.26 -10.55 20.65
C LYS A 6 -1.78 -10.76 20.29
N LYS A 7 -1.40 -11.94 19.83
CA LYS A 7 -0.04 -12.27 19.41
C LYS A 7 0.36 -11.53 18.12
N TYR A 8 -0.60 -11.30 17.22
CA TYR A 8 -0.38 -10.70 15.90
C TYR A 8 -0.69 -9.21 15.85
N LEU A 9 -1.55 -8.70 16.72
CA LEU A 9 -1.98 -7.30 16.79
C LEU A 9 -1.21 -6.54 17.89
N GLY A 10 0.05 -6.21 17.61
CA GLY A 10 0.80 -5.29 18.46
C GLY A 10 0.21 -3.87 18.43
N LEU A 11 0.43 -3.08 19.49
CA LEU A 11 -0.11 -1.71 19.63
C LEU A 11 0.18 -0.81 18.42
N LYS A 12 1.37 -0.93 17.83
CA LYS A 12 1.76 -0.20 16.61
C LYS A 12 0.93 -0.62 15.41
N THR A 13 0.70 -1.94 15.24
CA THR A 13 -0.11 -2.50 14.15
C THR A 13 -1.54 -1.99 14.21
N ILE A 14 -2.15 -2.03 15.42
CA ILE A 14 -3.49 -1.50 15.66
C ILE A 14 -3.54 0.00 15.34
N GLY A 15 -2.56 0.78 15.79
CA GLY A 15 -2.47 2.20 15.51
C GLY A 15 -2.39 2.52 14.00
N TYR A 16 -1.62 1.75 13.24
CA TYR A 16 -1.55 1.89 11.78
C TYR A 16 -2.87 1.53 11.09
N ILE A 17 -3.56 0.49 11.54
CA ILE A 17 -4.84 0.07 10.96
C ILE A 17 -5.91 1.12 11.24
N ILE A 18 -6.11 1.48 12.51
CA ILE A 18 -7.14 2.44 12.92
C ILE A 18 -6.86 3.82 12.31
N GLY A 19 -5.64 4.34 12.45
CA GLY A 19 -5.26 5.64 11.90
C GLY A 19 -5.38 5.67 10.38
N GLY A 20 -4.91 4.62 9.69
CA GLY A 20 -4.99 4.51 8.24
C GLY A 20 -6.44 4.44 7.74
N SER A 21 -7.28 3.63 8.39
CA SER A 21 -8.70 3.50 8.04
C SER A 21 -9.45 4.82 8.27
N LEU A 22 -9.17 5.52 9.37
CA LEU A 22 -9.77 6.82 9.65
C LEU A 22 -9.36 7.88 8.61
N ILE A 23 -8.06 8.01 8.32
CA ILE A 23 -7.54 8.95 7.33
C ILE A 23 -8.14 8.68 5.95
N TYR A 24 -8.22 7.41 5.54
CA TYR A 24 -8.85 7.02 4.30
C TYR A 24 -10.33 7.43 4.26
N SER A 25 -11.08 7.10 5.31
CA SER A 25 -12.52 7.39 5.39
C SER A 25 -12.80 8.89 5.37
N VAL A 26 -11.98 9.70 6.04
CA VAL A 26 -12.06 11.17 5.94
C VAL A 26 -11.79 11.63 4.51
N GLY A 27 -10.74 11.13 3.86
CA GLY A 27 -10.42 11.47 2.47
C GLY A 27 -11.55 11.14 1.52
N PHE A 28 -12.13 9.96 1.66
CA PHE A 28 -13.18 9.48 0.77
C PHE A 28 -14.52 10.16 1.05
N ASN A 29 -14.99 10.15 2.30
CA ASN A 29 -16.30 10.67 2.65
C ASN A 29 -16.39 12.20 2.57
N CYS A 30 -15.32 12.93 2.93
CA CYS A 30 -15.38 14.40 2.95
C CYS A 30 -15.06 15.06 1.59
N PHE A 31 -14.28 14.40 0.73
CA PHE A 31 -13.81 15.03 -0.51
C PHE A 31 -14.34 14.35 -1.78
N ILE A 32 -14.49 13.01 -1.80
CA ILE A 32 -14.80 12.27 -3.02
C ILE A 32 -16.30 12.03 -3.17
N LEU A 33 -16.96 11.51 -2.14
CA LEU A 33 -18.39 11.22 -2.18
C LEU A 33 -19.26 12.46 -2.45
N PRO A 34 -19.01 13.65 -1.85
CA PRO A 34 -19.83 14.83 -2.11
C PRO A 34 -19.75 15.34 -3.55
N CYS A 35 -18.68 14.98 -4.28
CA CYS A 35 -18.51 15.30 -5.68
C CYS A 35 -19.14 14.24 -6.62
N SER A 36 -19.84 13.24 -6.09
CA SER A 36 -20.41 12.11 -6.83
C SER A 36 -19.36 11.37 -7.67
N LEU A 37 -18.12 11.31 -7.15
CA LEU A 37 -17.02 10.60 -7.80
C LEU A 37 -16.97 9.16 -7.33
N TYR A 38 -16.52 8.28 -8.22
CA TYR A 38 -16.41 6.85 -7.93
C TYR A 38 -15.06 6.52 -7.32
N ASN A 39 -15.10 5.59 -6.35
CA ASN A 39 -13.88 4.96 -5.90
C ASN A 39 -13.37 4.02 -7.01
N GLY A 40 -12.07 3.90 -7.15
CA GLY A 40 -11.50 2.90 -8.06
C GLY A 40 -11.62 1.47 -7.53
N GLY A 41 -11.08 0.53 -8.30
CA GLY A 41 -10.85 -0.83 -7.86
C GLY A 41 -12.09 -1.67 -7.60
N PHE A 42 -12.00 -2.56 -6.63
CA PHE A 42 -13.05 -3.54 -6.30
C PHE A 42 -14.34 -2.91 -5.79
N LEU A 43 -14.29 -1.76 -5.15
CA LEU A 43 -15.49 -1.07 -4.70
C LEU A 43 -16.30 -0.55 -5.88
N CYS A 44 -15.65 -0.03 -6.91
CA CYS A 44 -16.32 0.37 -8.14
C CYS A 44 -16.89 -0.84 -8.90
N ILE A 45 -16.19 -1.97 -8.92
CA ILE A 45 -16.72 -3.21 -9.51
C ILE A 45 -17.99 -3.64 -8.77
N ALA A 46 -18.04 -3.51 -7.44
CA ALA A 46 -19.25 -3.77 -6.67
C ALA A 46 -20.40 -2.80 -7.05
N GLN A 47 -20.11 -1.51 -7.22
CA GLN A 47 -21.08 -0.51 -7.69
C GLN A 47 -21.62 -0.83 -9.08
N LEU A 48 -20.72 -1.20 -10.01
CA LEU A 48 -21.11 -1.62 -11.36
C LEU A 48 -21.97 -2.89 -11.35
N LEU A 49 -21.65 -3.83 -10.47
CA LEU A 49 -22.44 -5.06 -10.33
C LEU A 49 -23.84 -4.76 -9.80
N ILE A 50 -23.99 -3.87 -8.81
CA ILE A 50 -25.29 -3.42 -8.30
C ILE A 50 -26.08 -2.76 -9.43
N TYR A 51 -25.47 -1.82 -10.15
CA TYR A 51 -26.11 -1.16 -11.29
C TYR A 51 -26.58 -2.18 -12.32
N PHE A 52 -25.80 -3.19 -12.64
CA PHE A 52 -26.17 -4.27 -13.56
C PHE A 52 -27.36 -5.09 -13.05
N LEU A 53 -27.35 -5.46 -11.76
CA LEU A 53 -28.44 -6.21 -11.13
C LEU A 53 -29.77 -5.40 -11.15
N GLU A 54 -29.72 -4.11 -10.89
CA GLU A 54 -30.90 -3.24 -10.87
C GLU A 54 -31.40 -2.89 -12.26
N SER A 55 -30.49 -2.52 -13.18
CA SER A 55 -30.86 -2.02 -14.51
C SER A 55 -31.20 -3.13 -15.51
N VAL A 56 -30.48 -4.27 -15.47
CA VAL A 56 -30.64 -5.36 -16.44
C VAL A 56 -31.53 -6.47 -15.89
N LEU A 57 -31.32 -6.87 -14.64
CA LEU A 57 -32.07 -7.96 -14.02
C LEU A 57 -33.33 -7.47 -13.29
N GLN A 58 -33.57 -6.15 -13.22
CA GLN A 58 -34.70 -5.52 -12.53
C GLN A 58 -34.90 -5.99 -11.07
N ILE A 59 -33.83 -6.46 -10.44
CA ILE A 59 -33.81 -6.85 -9.05
C ILE A 59 -33.64 -5.56 -8.23
N ARG A 60 -34.74 -5.04 -7.66
CA ARG A 60 -34.67 -3.89 -6.76
C ARG A 60 -33.96 -4.29 -5.46
N LEU A 61 -32.75 -3.81 -5.28
CA LEU A 61 -32.01 -3.92 -4.04
C LEU A 61 -32.38 -2.70 -3.18
N GLU A 62 -33.42 -2.81 -2.39
CA GLU A 62 -33.86 -1.73 -1.49
C GLU A 62 -32.93 -1.66 -0.27
N GLY A 63 -32.07 -0.62 -0.20
CA GLY A 63 -31.25 -0.28 0.97
C GLY A 63 -29.74 -0.11 0.68
N GLU A 64 -29.14 0.83 1.39
CA GLU A 64 -27.71 1.17 1.27
C GLU A 64 -26.74 0.03 1.69
N ASN A 65 -27.26 -1.02 2.34
CA ASN A 65 -26.44 -2.09 2.94
C ASN A 65 -25.93 -3.15 1.95
N TYR A 66 -26.50 -3.26 0.75
CA TYR A 66 -26.13 -4.31 -0.21
C TYR A 66 -24.72 -4.15 -0.77
N MET A 67 -24.25 -2.91 -0.90
CA MET A 67 -22.92 -2.62 -1.41
C MET A 67 -21.84 -3.24 -0.50
N GLY A 68 -21.99 -3.11 0.81
CA GLY A 68 -21.07 -3.73 1.77
C GLY A 68 -21.06 -5.26 1.69
N ILE A 69 -22.24 -5.86 1.49
CA ILE A 69 -22.38 -7.32 1.38
C ILE A 69 -21.73 -7.81 0.08
N ILE A 70 -22.01 -7.18 -1.06
CA ILE A 70 -21.42 -7.55 -2.35
C ILE A 70 -19.91 -7.37 -2.31
N TYR A 71 -19.43 -6.26 -1.77
CA TYR A 71 -18.00 -6.03 -1.57
C TYR A 71 -17.36 -7.11 -0.70
N LEU A 72 -18.00 -7.48 0.41
CA LEU A 72 -17.52 -8.54 1.28
C LEU A 72 -17.45 -9.89 0.54
N LEU A 73 -18.49 -10.27 -0.19
CA LEU A 73 -18.54 -11.51 -0.96
C LEU A 73 -17.45 -11.57 -2.02
N MET A 74 -17.21 -10.47 -2.73
CA MET A 74 -16.13 -10.37 -3.71
C MET A 74 -14.73 -10.51 -3.10
N ASN A 75 -14.58 -10.14 -1.83
CA ASN A 75 -13.30 -10.26 -1.13
C ASN A 75 -13.01 -11.68 -0.63
N ILE A 76 -14.01 -12.55 -0.45
CA ILE A 76 -13.82 -13.92 0.07
C ILE A 76 -12.77 -14.71 -0.74
N PRO A 77 -12.86 -14.83 -2.07
CA PRO A 77 -11.87 -15.57 -2.84
C PRO A 77 -10.47 -14.95 -2.73
N LEU A 78 -10.36 -13.62 -2.72
CA LEU A 78 -9.08 -12.93 -2.59
C LEU A 78 -8.42 -13.19 -1.23
N VAL A 79 -9.19 -13.13 -0.15
CA VAL A 79 -8.73 -13.43 1.21
C VAL A 79 -8.27 -14.88 1.31
N TYR A 80 -8.96 -15.82 0.65
CA TYR A 80 -8.56 -17.24 0.61
C TYR A 80 -7.21 -17.42 -0.11
N PHE A 81 -7.01 -16.80 -1.28
CA PHE A 81 -5.72 -16.86 -1.98
C PHE A 81 -4.61 -16.17 -1.19
N ALA A 82 -4.91 -15.02 -0.58
CA ALA A 82 -3.97 -14.30 0.27
C ALA A 82 -3.57 -15.12 1.51
N TYR A 83 -4.50 -15.86 2.11
CA TYR A 83 -4.21 -16.76 3.21
C TYR A 83 -3.19 -17.83 2.84
N LYS A 84 -3.38 -18.48 1.67
CA LYS A 84 -2.43 -19.48 1.16
C LYS A 84 -1.03 -18.92 0.94
N GLU A 85 -0.94 -17.66 0.52
CA GLU A 85 0.31 -17.04 0.10
C GLU A 85 1.03 -16.29 1.25
N PHE A 86 0.28 -15.62 2.13
CA PHE A 86 0.81 -14.78 3.21
C PHE A 86 0.58 -15.35 4.61
N GLY A 87 -0.27 -16.37 4.76
CA GLY A 87 -0.53 -17.07 6.01
C GLY A 87 -1.50 -16.38 6.98
N HIS A 88 -1.60 -16.93 8.21
CA HIS A 88 -2.57 -16.52 9.23
C HIS A 88 -2.39 -15.08 9.73
N ASP A 89 -1.14 -14.61 9.86
CA ASP A 89 -0.86 -13.26 10.34
C ASP A 89 -1.47 -12.19 9.42
N PHE A 90 -1.29 -12.34 8.12
CA PHE A 90 -1.87 -11.45 7.12
C PHE A 90 -3.41 -11.51 7.14
N LEU A 91 -3.99 -12.71 7.25
CA LEU A 91 -5.43 -12.91 7.28
C LEU A 91 -6.08 -12.16 8.46
N ILE A 92 -5.57 -12.33 9.68
CA ILE A 92 -6.12 -11.69 10.88
C ILE A 92 -6.04 -10.17 10.76
N LYS A 93 -4.90 -9.65 10.31
CA LYS A 93 -4.72 -8.22 10.11
C LYS A 93 -5.63 -7.65 9.03
N SER A 94 -5.82 -8.38 7.92
CA SER A 94 -6.71 -7.95 6.83
C SER A 94 -8.17 -7.94 7.26
N ILE A 95 -8.64 -8.94 8.00
CA ILE A 95 -9.99 -8.93 8.57
C ILE A 95 -10.17 -7.71 9.49
N PHE A 96 -9.19 -7.44 10.36
CA PHE A 96 -9.26 -6.27 11.23
C PHE A 96 -9.23 -4.95 10.45
N CYS A 97 -8.43 -4.86 9.37
CA CYS A 97 -8.45 -3.72 8.45
C CYS A 97 -9.83 -3.52 7.82
N ILE A 98 -10.41 -4.59 7.24
CA ILE A 98 -11.73 -4.51 6.58
C ILE A 98 -12.81 -4.04 7.57
N CYS A 99 -12.84 -4.60 8.77
CA CYS A 99 -13.78 -4.16 9.83
C CYS A 99 -13.55 -2.69 10.21
N SER A 100 -12.30 -2.27 10.35
CA SER A 100 -11.94 -0.87 10.68
C SER A 100 -12.35 0.10 9.57
N TYR A 101 -12.10 -0.25 8.31
CA TYR A 101 -12.57 0.54 7.16
C TYR A 101 -14.09 0.66 7.13
N SER A 102 -14.80 -0.46 7.26
CA SER A 102 -16.27 -0.48 7.26
C SER A 102 -16.84 0.39 8.38
N PHE A 103 -16.24 0.33 9.57
CA PHE A 103 -16.64 1.16 10.70
C PHE A 103 -16.45 2.65 10.42
N PHE A 104 -15.25 3.07 10.02
CA PHE A 104 -14.97 4.50 9.81
C PHE A 104 -15.67 5.07 8.56
N LEU A 105 -15.85 4.29 7.50
CA LEU A 105 -16.65 4.73 6.34
C LEU A 105 -18.10 4.99 6.71
N SER A 106 -18.64 4.24 7.67
CA SER A 106 -20.00 4.49 8.19
C SER A 106 -20.05 5.59 9.26
N ALA A 107 -18.99 5.75 10.06
CA ALA A 107 -18.95 6.69 11.17
C ALA A 107 -18.60 8.12 10.77
N VAL A 108 -17.77 8.31 9.74
CA VAL A 108 -17.40 9.62 9.22
C VAL A 108 -18.54 10.16 8.37
N PRO A 109 -19.15 11.30 8.74
CA PRO A 109 -20.28 11.84 7.98
C PRO A 109 -19.85 12.28 6.58
N VAL A 110 -20.77 12.13 5.63
CA VAL A 110 -20.64 12.65 4.27
C VAL A 110 -21.32 14.01 4.23
N PRO A 111 -20.62 15.11 3.93
CA PRO A 111 -21.25 16.42 3.79
C PRO A 111 -22.15 16.46 2.54
N GLU A 112 -23.29 17.16 2.66
CA GLU A 112 -24.22 17.32 1.52
C GLU A 112 -23.61 18.11 0.36
N VAL A 113 -22.66 19.00 0.66
CA VAL A 113 -21.94 19.82 -0.33
C VAL A 113 -20.45 19.67 -0.10
N SER A 114 -19.68 19.59 -1.17
CA SER A 114 -18.22 19.55 -1.09
C SER A 114 -17.67 20.77 -0.36
N TYR A 115 -16.72 20.54 0.56
CA TYR A 115 -15.98 21.63 1.23
C TYR A 115 -15.02 22.36 0.28
N LEU A 116 -14.75 21.78 -0.90
CA LEU A 116 -13.79 22.31 -1.84
C LEU A 116 -14.50 22.89 -3.09
N PRO A 117 -13.95 23.96 -3.68
CA PRO A 117 -14.65 24.72 -4.70
C PRO A 117 -14.80 23.99 -6.05
N ASP A 118 -13.96 22.99 -6.29
CA ASP A 118 -13.92 22.28 -7.57
C ASP A 118 -13.52 20.81 -7.41
N ASN A 119 -13.89 20.00 -8.41
CA ASN A 119 -13.63 18.55 -8.42
C ASN A 119 -12.14 18.20 -8.50
N ILE A 120 -11.30 19.04 -9.10
CA ILE A 120 -9.85 18.79 -9.21
C ILE A 120 -9.21 18.88 -7.83
N THR A 121 -9.50 19.94 -7.09
CA THR A 121 -8.99 20.13 -5.73
C THR A 121 -9.51 19.01 -4.80
N ALA A 122 -10.76 18.60 -4.97
CA ALA A 122 -11.33 17.47 -4.22
C ALA A 122 -10.60 16.15 -4.54
N CYS A 123 -10.30 15.87 -5.81
CA CYS A 123 -9.52 14.71 -6.23
C CYS A 123 -8.12 14.71 -5.64
N VAL A 124 -7.44 15.87 -5.61
CA VAL A 124 -6.09 16.00 -5.04
C VAL A 124 -6.12 15.73 -3.53
N ALA A 125 -7.00 16.42 -2.80
CA ALA A 125 -7.13 16.24 -1.36
C ALA A 125 -7.52 14.80 -1.01
N GLY A 126 -8.62 14.31 -1.58
CA GLY A 126 -9.09 12.95 -1.37
C GLY A 126 -8.02 11.90 -1.72
N GLY A 127 -7.33 12.07 -2.86
CA GLY A 127 -6.25 11.17 -3.30
C GLY A 127 -5.07 11.12 -2.34
N ILE A 128 -4.67 12.27 -1.77
CA ILE A 128 -3.63 12.32 -0.74
C ILE A 128 -4.07 11.57 0.52
N PHE A 129 -5.24 11.88 1.06
CA PHE A 129 -5.74 11.23 2.27
C PHE A 129 -5.97 9.73 2.07
N CYS A 130 -6.60 9.32 0.97
CA CYS A 130 -6.85 7.92 0.67
C CYS A 130 -5.54 7.14 0.43
N GLY A 131 -4.58 7.72 -0.29
CA GLY A 131 -3.26 7.12 -0.52
C GLY A 131 -2.46 6.94 0.76
N LEU A 132 -2.44 7.94 1.64
CA LEU A 132 -1.80 7.87 2.96
C LEU A 132 -2.47 6.82 3.84
N GLY A 133 -3.80 6.83 3.93
CA GLY A 133 -4.56 5.87 4.71
C GLY A 133 -4.31 4.43 4.27
N CYS A 134 -4.33 4.19 2.96
CA CYS A 134 -4.02 2.89 2.37
C CYS A 134 -2.58 2.44 2.67
N ALA A 135 -1.59 3.34 2.52
CA ALA A 135 -0.20 3.03 2.83
C ALA A 135 0.00 2.66 4.31
N MET A 136 -0.67 3.36 5.23
CA MET A 136 -0.62 3.05 6.66
C MET A 136 -1.18 1.66 6.96
N THR A 137 -2.36 1.32 6.42
CA THR A 137 -2.96 0.01 6.64
C THR A 137 -2.10 -1.11 6.06
N LEU A 138 -1.54 -0.94 4.86
CA LEU A 138 -0.63 -1.92 4.26
C LEU A 138 0.68 -2.06 5.04
N THR A 139 1.17 -0.99 5.68
CA THR A 139 2.37 -1.04 6.55
C THR A 139 2.14 -1.93 7.79
N SER A 140 0.90 -2.14 8.20
CA SER A 140 0.54 -3.10 9.26
C SER A 140 0.69 -4.56 8.84
N LYS A 141 1.02 -4.83 7.58
CA LYS A 141 1.02 -6.15 6.92
C LYS A 141 -0.39 -6.76 6.84
N GLY A 142 -1.40 -5.93 6.75
CA GLY A 142 -2.78 -6.27 6.41
C GLY A 142 -3.23 -5.49 5.18
N SER A 143 -4.41 -5.78 4.69
CA SER A 143 -5.03 -5.05 3.58
C SER A 143 -6.48 -4.72 3.89
N GLY A 144 -6.94 -3.56 3.44
CA GLY A 144 -8.37 -3.20 3.49
C GLY A 144 -9.27 -4.04 2.58
N GLY A 145 -8.71 -5.00 1.85
CA GLY A 145 -9.45 -5.87 0.93
C GLY A 145 -9.20 -5.52 -0.55
N GLY A 146 -9.96 -6.19 -1.43
CA GLY A 146 -10.07 -5.89 -2.86
C GLY A 146 -8.74 -5.81 -3.61
N GLU A 147 -8.57 -4.71 -4.29
CA GLU A 147 -7.38 -4.43 -5.11
C GLU A 147 -6.07 -4.43 -4.33
N GLY A 148 -6.10 -4.09 -3.03
CA GLY A 148 -4.91 -4.13 -2.18
C GLY A 148 -4.39 -5.55 -2.01
N ILE A 149 -5.26 -6.52 -1.79
CA ILE A 149 -4.88 -7.95 -1.73
C ILE A 149 -4.37 -8.42 -3.08
N LEU A 150 -5.10 -8.09 -4.16
CA LEU A 150 -4.71 -8.47 -5.51
C LEU A 150 -3.35 -7.90 -5.89
N ALA A 151 -3.10 -6.62 -5.55
CA ALA A 151 -1.82 -5.98 -5.80
C ALA A 151 -0.67 -6.66 -5.06
N LEU A 152 -0.84 -7.00 -3.79
CA LEU A 152 0.17 -7.73 -3.01
C LEU A 152 0.47 -9.11 -3.61
N LEU A 153 -0.56 -9.86 -4.05
CA LEU A 153 -0.38 -11.14 -4.72
C LEU A 153 0.40 -11.01 -6.04
N LEU A 154 0.06 -10.01 -6.86
CA LEU A 154 0.74 -9.75 -8.12
C LEU A 154 2.19 -9.28 -7.92
N MET A 155 2.45 -8.40 -6.95
CA MET A 155 3.80 -7.95 -6.61
C MET A 155 4.69 -9.09 -6.11
N ARG A 156 4.11 -10.08 -5.43
CA ARG A 156 4.87 -11.27 -5.00
C ARG A 156 5.27 -12.15 -6.18
N LYS A 157 4.41 -12.24 -7.19
CA LYS A 157 4.68 -12.99 -8.42
C LYS A 157 5.58 -12.23 -9.39
N TYR A 158 5.41 -10.92 -9.50
CA TYR A 158 6.12 -10.03 -10.42
C TYR A 158 6.83 -8.92 -9.64
N SER A 159 8.13 -9.09 -9.39
CA SER A 159 8.93 -8.17 -8.58
C SER A 159 9.10 -6.76 -9.16
N SER A 160 8.86 -6.61 -10.46
CA SER A 160 8.92 -5.31 -11.17
C SER A 160 7.70 -4.42 -10.92
N LEU A 161 6.59 -4.97 -10.41
CA LEU A 161 5.37 -4.23 -10.15
C LEU A 161 5.43 -3.49 -8.81
N ASN A 162 4.83 -2.29 -8.77
CA ASN A 162 4.57 -1.52 -7.58
C ASN A 162 3.05 -1.51 -7.30
N LEU A 163 2.64 -1.20 -6.06
CA LEU A 163 1.23 -1.14 -5.67
C LEU A 163 0.43 -0.18 -6.55
N GLY A 164 0.93 1.05 -6.72
CA GLY A 164 0.26 2.04 -7.54
C GLY A 164 0.15 1.65 -9.00
N THR A 165 1.16 0.97 -9.56
CA THR A 165 1.09 0.45 -10.93
C THR A 165 -0.04 -0.57 -11.08
N VAL A 166 -0.18 -1.49 -10.12
CA VAL A 166 -1.28 -2.48 -10.15
C VAL A 166 -2.63 -1.79 -9.98
N PHE A 167 -2.74 -0.85 -9.05
CA PHE A 167 -3.95 -0.06 -8.86
C PHE A 167 -4.33 0.70 -10.14
N ASN A 168 -3.38 1.36 -10.79
CA ASN A 168 -3.64 2.08 -12.03
C ASN A 168 -4.09 1.16 -13.17
N ILE A 169 -3.52 -0.04 -13.29
CA ILE A 169 -3.96 -1.04 -14.28
C ILE A 169 -5.40 -1.47 -14.02
N ILE A 170 -5.73 -1.83 -12.78
CA ILE A 170 -7.10 -2.23 -12.41
C ILE A 170 -8.06 -1.07 -12.69
N ASN A 171 -7.72 0.13 -12.24
CA ASN A 171 -8.55 1.31 -12.41
C ASN A 171 -8.73 1.71 -13.87
N PHE A 172 -7.74 1.51 -14.74
CA PHE A 172 -7.88 1.74 -16.17
C PHE A 172 -9.03 0.91 -16.78
N PHE A 173 -9.11 -0.38 -16.45
CA PHE A 173 -10.20 -1.23 -16.92
C PHE A 173 -11.54 -0.86 -16.29
N VAL A 174 -11.54 -0.56 -14.98
CA VAL A 174 -12.75 -0.20 -14.24
C VAL A 174 -13.34 1.12 -14.78
N PHE A 175 -12.52 2.17 -14.88
CA PHE A 175 -12.99 3.47 -15.38
C PHE A 175 -13.30 3.46 -16.88
N GLY A 176 -12.59 2.64 -17.66
CA GLY A 176 -12.97 2.38 -19.06
C GLY A 176 -14.39 1.83 -19.18
N SER A 177 -14.78 0.93 -18.28
CA SER A 177 -16.15 0.43 -18.22
C SER A 177 -17.14 1.50 -17.71
N CYS A 178 -16.74 2.31 -16.75
CA CYS A 178 -17.54 3.41 -16.21
C CYS A 178 -17.84 4.49 -17.27
N CYS A 179 -16.91 4.78 -18.19
CA CYS A 179 -17.13 5.74 -19.27
C CYS A 179 -18.27 5.33 -20.21
N ILE A 180 -18.59 4.05 -20.30
CA ILE A 180 -19.69 3.54 -21.14
C ILE A 180 -21.04 3.69 -20.42
N ILE A 181 -21.04 3.62 -19.08
CA ILE A 181 -22.26 3.53 -18.26
C ILE A 181 -22.65 4.90 -17.69
N TYR A 182 -21.67 5.72 -17.36
CA TYR A 182 -21.85 7.00 -16.66
C TYR A 182 -21.36 8.19 -17.49
N ASP A 183 -21.43 9.39 -16.92
CA ASP A 183 -20.91 10.60 -17.54
C ASP A 183 -19.37 10.60 -17.64
N ILE A 184 -18.87 11.00 -18.81
CA ILE A 184 -17.43 11.04 -19.12
C ILE A 184 -16.66 11.94 -18.14
N SER A 185 -17.27 13.06 -17.74
CA SER A 185 -16.64 14.01 -16.80
C SER A 185 -16.35 13.34 -15.44
N THR A 186 -17.33 12.65 -14.88
CA THR A 186 -17.22 11.90 -13.62
C THR A 186 -16.16 10.80 -13.70
N ALA A 187 -16.11 10.06 -14.82
CA ALA A 187 -15.12 9.02 -15.04
C ALA A 187 -13.69 9.60 -15.10
N VAL A 188 -13.48 10.74 -15.75
CA VAL A 188 -12.18 11.42 -15.86
C VAL A 188 -11.70 11.90 -14.48
N TYR A 189 -12.56 12.56 -13.70
CA TYR A 189 -12.19 13.01 -12.35
C TYR A 189 -11.91 11.83 -11.41
N SER A 190 -12.71 10.76 -11.50
CA SER A 190 -12.48 9.55 -10.71
C SER A 190 -11.15 8.86 -11.07
N ALA A 191 -10.80 8.80 -12.36
CA ALA A 191 -9.51 8.31 -12.80
C ALA A 191 -8.35 9.20 -12.29
N PHE A 192 -8.52 10.52 -12.31
CA PHE A 192 -7.53 11.46 -11.79
C PHE A 192 -7.31 11.28 -10.27
N PHE A 193 -8.38 11.14 -9.49
CA PHE A 193 -8.34 10.78 -8.08
C PHE A 193 -7.55 9.47 -7.84
N ALA A 194 -7.87 8.42 -8.61
CA ALA A 194 -7.21 7.11 -8.48
C ALA A 194 -5.71 7.18 -8.79
N VAL A 195 -5.29 7.94 -9.80
CA VAL A 195 -3.87 8.15 -10.13
C VAL A 195 -3.15 8.84 -8.98
N ILE A 196 -3.73 9.90 -8.39
CA ILE A 196 -3.14 10.59 -7.24
C ILE A 196 -3.01 9.64 -6.05
N THR A 197 -4.08 8.88 -5.75
CA THR A 197 -4.08 7.88 -4.67
C THR A 197 -2.94 6.87 -4.86
N ALA A 198 -2.78 6.35 -6.07
CA ALA A 198 -1.73 5.38 -6.41
C ALA A 198 -0.32 5.97 -6.28
N VAL A 199 -0.09 7.21 -6.73
CA VAL A 199 1.21 7.89 -6.62
C VAL A 199 1.57 8.15 -5.15
N VAL A 200 0.60 8.62 -4.34
CA VAL A 200 0.83 8.86 -2.91
C VAL A 200 1.12 7.55 -2.18
N LEU A 201 0.34 6.50 -2.49
CA LEU A 201 0.55 5.17 -1.95
C LEU A 201 1.96 4.65 -2.25
N ASP A 202 2.40 4.67 -3.51
CA ASP A 202 3.73 4.19 -3.91
C ASP A 202 4.87 4.93 -3.21
N LYS A 203 4.73 6.25 -3.02
CA LYS A 203 5.74 7.06 -2.33
C LYS A 203 5.75 6.86 -0.81
N THR A 204 4.63 6.45 -0.24
CA THR A 204 4.45 6.36 1.23
C THR A 204 4.64 4.94 1.74
N TYR A 205 4.29 3.92 0.96
CA TYR A 205 4.43 2.52 1.34
C TYR A 205 5.89 2.06 1.25
N LEU A 206 6.64 2.26 2.35
CA LEU A 206 8.09 2.03 2.43
C LEU A 206 8.55 0.62 2.02
N PRO A 207 7.82 -0.48 2.30
CA PRO A 207 8.23 -1.82 1.86
C PRO A 207 8.28 -2.01 0.34
N SER A 208 7.53 -1.22 -0.44
CA SER A 208 7.56 -1.30 -1.91
C SER A 208 8.76 -0.59 -2.53
N ILE A 209 9.36 0.37 -1.81
CA ILE A 209 10.47 1.20 -2.30
C ILE A 209 11.77 0.42 -2.13
N THR A 210 12.48 0.19 -3.22
CA THR A 210 13.79 -0.47 -3.22
C THR A 210 14.90 0.56 -3.08
N VAL A 211 15.86 0.27 -2.21
CA VAL A 211 17.02 1.13 -1.93
C VAL A 211 18.28 0.32 -2.14
N ASN A 212 19.21 0.86 -2.90
CA ASN A 212 20.58 0.37 -2.99
C ASN A 212 21.43 1.09 -1.95
N MET A 213 22.10 0.33 -1.09
CA MET A 213 22.98 0.87 -0.05
C MET A 213 24.44 0.53 -0.35
N PHE A 214 25.26 1.55 -0.50
CA PHE A 214 26.70 1.45 -0.47
C PHE A 214 27.17 1.82 0.94
N ILE A 215 27.84 0.90 1.60
CA ILE A 215 28.29 1.04 2.99
C ILE A 215 29.80 0.95 3.00
N ILE A 216 30.46 2.01 3.43
CA ILE A 216 31.92 2.13 3.44
C ILE A 216 32.38 2.28 4.87
N SER A 217 33.26 1.39 5.32
CA SER A 217 33.82 1.42 6.68
C SER A 217 35.17 0.70 6.76
N LYS A 218 35.99 1.10 7.75
CA LYS A 218 37.23 0.43 8.05
C LYS A 218 37.05 -0.77 8.99
N LYS A 219 35.86 -0.89 9.62
CA LYS A 219 35.60 -2.00 10.54
C LYS A 219 35.33 -3.30 9.79
N GLU A 220 35.76 -4.39 10.41
CA GLU A 220 35.49 -5.74 9.92
C GLU A 220 34.13 -6.27 10.39
N ASN A 221 33.62 -7.29 9.73
CA ASN A 221 32.41 -8.05 10.08
C ASN A 221 31.10 -7.23 10.03
N ILE A 222 31.04 -6.15 9.27
CA ILE A 222 29.81 -5.34 9.07
C ILE A 222 28.74 -6.15 8.35
N GLU A 223 29.13 -7.07 7.47
CA GLU A 223 28.23 -7.98 6.77
C GLU A 223 27.34 -8.77 7.72
N ASN A 224 27.84 -9.15 8.90
CA ASN A 224 27.05 -9.88 9.90
C ASN A 224 25.88 -9.03 10.42
N ILE A 225 26.06 -7.72 10.59
CA ILE A 225 24.98 -6.82 10.99
C ILE A 225 23.88 -6.80 9.94
N ILE A 226 24.24 -6.82 8.66
CA ILE A 226 23.27 -6.83 7.56
C ILE A 226 22.51 -8.16 7.54
N PHE A 227 23.20 -9.29 7.71
CA PHE A 227 22.58 -10.61 7.79
C PHE A 227 21.63 -10.72 8.99
N ASP A 228 22.05 -10.28 10.16
CA ASP A 228 21.25 -10.35 11.40
C ASP A 228 20.03 -9.42 11.34
N CYS A 229 20.17 -8.26 10.68
CA CYS A 229 19.08 -7.28 10.60
C CYS A 229 18.03 -7.59 9.55
N VAL A 230 18.51 -7.89 8.33
CA VAL A 230 17.64 -7.88 7.13
C VAL A 230 17.72 -9.15 6.31
N GLN A 231 18.68 -10.05 6.60
CA GLN A 231 18.89 -11.31 5.89
C GLN A 231 18.91 -11.13 4.36
N ARG A 232 19.62 -10.11 3.87
CA ARG A 232 19.77 -9.80 2.44
C ARG A 232 21.18 -10.17 1.97
N GLY A 233 21.28 -10.43 0.68
CA GLY A 233 22.60 -10.64 0.05
C GLY A 233 23.45 -9.39 0.14
N VAL A 234 24.75 -9.57 0.39
CA VAL A 234 25.75 -8.50 0.49
C VAL A 234 26.92 -8.86 -0.38
N THR A 235 27.39 -7.92 -1.17
CA THR A 235 28.65 -8.02 -1.90
C THR A 235 29.68 -7.17 -1.18
N LYS A 236 30.78 -7.76 -0.75
CA LYS A 236 31.91 -7.08 -0.08
C LYS A 236 33.08 -6.95 -1.03
N VAL A 237 33.58 -5.73 -1.15
CA VAL A 237 34.78 -5.40 -1.95
C VAL A 237 35.76 -4.70 -1.04
N LYS A 238 37.05 -5.09 -1.07
CA LYS A 238 38.11 -4.35 -0.42
C LYS A 238 38.58 -3.21 -1.31
N GLY A 239 38.65 -2.03 -0.74
CA GLY A 239 39.14 -0.81 -1.39
C GLY A 239 40.22 -0.14 -0.58
N VAL A 240 40.85 0.89 -1.15
CA VAL A 240 41.82 1.74 -0.44
C VAL A 240 41.35 3.18 -0.57
N GLY A 241 41.33 3.88 0.53
CA GLY A 241 41.01 5.32 0.57
C GLY A 241 42.10 6.10 -0.16
N ALA A 242 41.74 6.76 -1.27
CA ALA A 242 42.70 7.45 -2.13
C ALA A 242 43.50 8.57 -1.40
N TYR A 243 42.88 9.21 -0.42
CA TYR A 243 43.53 10.26 0.37
C TYR A 243 44.30 9.70 1.55
N SER A 244 43.73 8.73 2.29
CA SER A 244 44.32 8.20 3.53
C SER A 244 45.32 7.08 3.28
N GLY A 245 45.29 6.40 2.15
CA GLY A 245 46.07 5.19 1.88
C GLY A 245 45.66 3.96 2.67
N GLU A 246 44.56 4.05 3.47
CA GLU A 246 44.12 2.99 4.37
C GLU A 246 43.14 2.04 3.69
N GLU A 247 43.21 0.76 4.08
CA GLU A 247 42.22 -0.25 3.61
C GLU A 247 40.85 0.05 4.16
N THR A 248 39.85 -0.15 3.34
CA THR A 248 38.43 0.04 3.67
C THR A 248 37.58 -1.06 3.05
N ASN A 249 36.48 -1.42 3.70
CA ASN A 249 35.50 -2.35 3.20
C ASN A 249 34.35 -1.57 2.54
N VAL A 250 34.00 -1.93 1.31
CA VAL A 250 32.84 -1.41 0.58
C VAL A 250 31.82 -2.55 0.45
N LEU A 251 30.66 -2.36 1.05
CA LEU A 251 29.58 -3.34 1.01
C LEU A 251 28.41 -2.79 0.17
N LEU A 252 27.93 -3.62 -0.73
CA LEU A 252 26.76 -3.33 -1.56
C LEU A 252 25.63 -4.25 -1.17
N THR A 253 24.47 -3.68 -0.85
CA THR A 253 23.26 -4.44 -0.57
C THR A 253 22.01 -3.73 -1.08
N VAL A 254 21.03 -4.51 -1.51
CA VAL A 254 19.73 -4.01 -1.96
C VAL A 254 18.65 -4.42 -0.96
N VAL A 255 17.97 -3.44 -0.44
CA VAL A 255 16.97 -3.60 0.64
C VAL A 255 15.71 -2.79 0.33
N SER A 256 14.62 -3.02 1.06
CA SER A 256 13.48 -2.09 1.04
C SER A 256 13.80 -0.84 1.87
N LYS A 257 13.11 0.26 1.62
CA LYS A 257 13.28 1.51 2.40
C LYS A 257 12.98 1.31 3.89
N ALA A 258 12.05 0.42 4.21
CA ALA A 258 11.78 0.03 5.60
C ALA A 258 12.99 -0.68 6.23
N GLU A 259 13.59 -1.64 5.52
CA GLU A 259 14.81 -2.35 5.96
C GLU A 259 16.01 -1.40 6.05
N ALA A 260 16.19 -0.49 5.09
CA ALA A 260 17.25 0.52 5.09
C ALA A 260 17.21 1.41 6.35
N ASN A 261 16.02 1.85 6.76
CA ASN A 261 15.86 2.66 7.96
C ASN A 261 16.29 1.94 9.25
N VAL A 262 16.03 0.64 9.34
CA VAL A 262 16.47 -0.18 10.49
C VAL A 262 17.96 -0.42 10.43
N LEU A 263 18.47 -0.80 9.27
CA LEU A 263 19.88 -1.12 9.04
C LEU A 263 20.77 0.09 9.29
N ARG A 264 20.42 1.26 8.76
CA ARG A 264 21.16 2.52 8.99
C ARG A 264 21.36 2.82 10.48
N LYS A 265 20.30 2.70 11.29
CA LYS A 265 20.37 2.95 12.73
C LYS A 265 21.34 2.00 13.43
N ARG A 266 21.37 0.72 13.03
CA ARG A 266 22.29 -0.26 13.60
C ARG A 266 23.72 -0.06 13.15
N LEU A 267 23.93 0.26 11.86
CA LEU A 267 25.25 0.54 11.31
C LEU A 267 25.90 1.76 11.96
N LEU A 268 25.17 2.89 12.09
CA LEU A 268 25.65 4.09 12.78
C LEU A 268 25.97 3.85 14.26
N LYS A 269 25.25 2.96 14.93
CA LYS A 269 25.55 2.57 16.31
C LYS A 269 26.81 1.71 16.43
N PHE A 270 27.10 0.91 15.39
CA PHE A 270 28.28 0.05 15.35
C PHE A 270 29.55 0.82 14.98
N ASP A 271 29.44 1.74 14.05
CA ASP A 271 30.56 2.57 13.58
C ASP A 271 30.10 4.01 13.35
N GLU A 272 30.51 4.93 14.20
CA GLU A 272 30.16 6.35 14.12
C GLU A 272 30.75 7.03 12.87
N ASN A 273 31.85 6.48 12.32
CA ASN A 273 32.56 7.00 11.16
C ASN A 273 32.15 6.29 9.85
N ILE A 274 31.09 5.48 9.88
CA ILE A 274 30.61 4.79 8.70
C ILE A 274 30.07 5.76 7.66
N PHE A 275 30.37 5.52 6.39
CA PHE A 275 29.83 6.30 5.30
C PHE A 275 28.81 5.47 4.53
N ILE A 276 27.58 5.95 4.43
CA ILE A 276 26.46 5.24 3.80
C ILE A 276 25.87 6.11 2.70
N ILE A 277 25.83 5.57 1.49
CA ILE A 277 25.12 6.17 0.36
C ILE A 277 23.84 5.35 0.14
N GLU A 278 22.70 6.02 0.13
CA GLU A 278 21.39 5.41 -0.16
C GLU A 278 20.88 5.96 -1.49
N ASP A 279 20.73 5.09 -2.48
CA ASP A 279 20.10 5.41 -3.75
C ASP A 279 18.70 4.78 -3.78
N GLN A 280 17.68 5.64 -3.89
CA GLN A 280 16.27 5.23 -3.85
C GLN A 280 15.73 5.03 -5.26
N SER A 281 14.72 4.17 -5.37
CA SER A 281 14.03 3.89 -6.65
C SER A 281 14.88 3.14 -7.68
N VAL A 282 15.79 2.31 -7.22
CA VAL A 282 16.61 1.46 -8.08
C VAL A 282 15.75 0.32 -8.64
N SER A 283 15.78 0.14 -9.97
CA SER A 283 15.18 -1.03 -10.60
C SER A 283 16.12 -2.23 -10.45
N VAL A 284 15.65 -3.29 -9.82
CA VAL A 284 16.40 -4.53 -9.64
C VAL A 284 15.76 -5.64 -10.44
N VAL A 285 16.51 -6.22 -11.37
CA VAL A 285 16.08 -7.34 -12.20
C VAL A 285 16.88 -8.59 -11.80
N GLY A 286 16.21 -9.71 -11.64
CA GLY A 286 16.84 -10.98 -11.28
C GLY A 286 16.33 -11.55 -9.96
N ASN A 287 17.22 -12.20 -9.19
CA ASN A 287 16.86 -12.96 -7.97
C ASN A 287 16.66 -12.06 -6.74
N PHE A 288 15.85 -11.01 -6.86
CA PHE A 288 15.46 -10.14 -5.76
C PHE A 288 13.98 -10.36 -5.41
N LYS A 289 13.70 -10.84 -4.19
CA LYS A 289 12.33 -11.01 -3.68
C LYS A 289 11.97 -9.86 -2.75
N LYS A 290 10.94 -9.08 -3.13
CA LYS A 290 10.34 -8.08 -2.22
C LYS A 290 9.73 -8.81 -1.02
N ARG A 291 10.10 -8.40 0.20
CA ARG A 291 9.47 -8.86 1.45
C ARG A 291 8.43 -7.82 1.86
N LEU A 292 7.18 -8.07 1.51
CA LEU A 292 6.03 -7.21 1.74
C LEU A 292 5.44 -7.44 3.12
#